data_5fff11f45378ed21b650eb39aa16084e
#
_entry.id   5fff11f45378ed21b650eb39aa16084e
#
_cell.length_a   1.000
_cell.length_b   1.000
_cell.length_c   1.000
_cell.angle_alpha   90.00
_cell.angle_beta   90.00
_cell.angle_gamma   90.00
#
_symmetry.space_group_name_H-M   'P 1'
#
loop_
_entity.id
_entity.type
_entity.pdbx_description
1 polymer ?
#
loop_
_entity_poly.entity_id
_entity_poly.type
_entity_poly.pdbx_seq_one_letter_code
_entity_poly.pdbx_strand_id
1 'polypeptide(L)'
;MLLAALACGPVVTAQTVADALQLAEDGETAAAIDMLNEIAEREPKNADVRMELGRLYMATGRDAKAADAFEAARAKGNREAILSLAELANLRYEVDDARSLLEEYRASLKRGRKTVHPDNSGNLEDRIDRTENMLGRVEQIEIIDSLVVDADDFFRHYRLSAESGSLNEPSDVLPETFAAARPTVVYEPESRREMLWAMPDTAGVFRLVSSSALYGNSWERPVPVGNSLGEGGDANYPFLMPDGITLYFANDGENSLGGLDIFISRKGDDGFLQPQNLGMPYNSPYDDYMLAIDELTGVGWWATDRNRIPGKVTIYVFVPSELRRNIDPDAPELASRARIDAIRDTWLPTTDRNALIERIVALKSDASQRPVQFSLSVPGRGVYTNYEDFRTPAARQAMHSYMDHLERFNRAKASLADMRADYAKGNRSSADLIEQAEAQLDAARAELTAMRNDVITLER
;
A
#
# COMPACT_ATOMS: atom_id res chain seq x y z
N MET A 1 -64.14 16.44 25.22
CA MET A 1 -62.68 16.41 25.44
C MET A 1 -62.06 15.52 24.36
N LEU A 2 -61.62 16.12 23.29
CA LEU A 2 -60.82 15.41 22.23
C LEU A 2 -59.36 15.49 22.59
N LEU A 3 -58.71 14.38 22.87
CA LEU A 3 -57.26 14.28 22.95
C LEU A 3 -56.71 14.18 21.52
N ALA A 4 -56.00 15.22 21.10
CA ALA A 4 -55.17 15.16 19.90
C ALA A 4 -53.88 14.42 20.25
N ALA A 5 -53.69 13.21 19.70
CA ALA A 5 -52.44 12.50 19.73
C ALA A 5 -51.49 13.17 18.69
N LEU A 6 -50.51 13.91 19.16
CA LEU A 6 -49.36 14.32 18.34
C LEU A 6 -48.57 13.05 17.99
N ALA A 7 -48.65 12.63 16.75
CA ALA A 7 -47.73 11.65 16.17
C ALA A 7 -46.38 12.35 16.01
N CYS A 8 -45.47 12.05 16.93
CA CYS A 8 -44.04 12.37 16.75
C CYS A 8 -43.49 11.36 15.73
N GLY A 9 -43.48 11.74 14.44
CA GLY A 9 -42.76 10.99 13.43
C GLY A 9 -41.24 10.99 13.74
N PRO A 10 -40.50 9.98 13.32
CA PRO A 10 -39.05 9.97 13.53
C PRO A 10 -38.47 11.24 12.91
N VAL A 11 -37.75 12.02 13.71
CA VAL A 11 -36.93 13.12 13.23
C VAL A 11 -35.79 12.46 12.43
N VAL A 12 -35.97 12.35 11.12
CA VAL A 12 -34.86 12.03 10.21
C VAL A 12 -33.91 13.22 10.31
N THR A 13 -32.85 13.08 11.10
CA THR A 13 -31.77 14.07 11.12
C THR A 13 -31.22 14.16 9.68
N ALA A 14 -31.21 15.38 9.13
CA ALA A 14 -30.69 15.58 7.80
C ALA A 14 -29.24 15.12 7.77
N GLN A 15 -28.93 14.20 6.86
CA GLN A 15 -27.56 13.77 6.57
C GLN A 15 -26.71 14.99 6.22
N THR A 16 -25.54 15.10 6.86
CA THR A 16 -24.62 16.23 6.71
C THR A 16 -23.33 15.81 5.99
N VAL A 17 -22.59 16.78 5.51
CA VAL A 17 -21.23 16.53 4.96
C VAL A 17 -20.33 15.86 6.00
N ALA A 18 -20.46 16.26 7.28
CA ALA A 18 -19.67 15.67 8.36
C ALA A 18 -20.00 14.16 8.56
N ASP A 19 -21.29 13.78 8.47
CA ASP A 19 -21.67 12.37 8.54
C ASP A 19 -21.07 11.55 7.38
N ALA A 20 -21.00 12.15 6.18
CA ALA A 20 -20.40 11.49 5.02
C ALA A 20 -18.86 11.36 5.16
N LEU A 21 -18.20 12.38 5.70
CA LEU A 21 -16.75 12.32 5.94
C LEU A 21 -16.41 11.28 7.02
N GLN A 22 -17.24 11.15 8.05
CA GLN A 22 -17.06 10.10 9.06
C GLN A 22 -17.18 8.70 8.43
N LEU A 23 -18.13 8.47 7.52
CA LEU A 23 -18.22 7.21 6.78
C LEU A 23 -16.95 6.92 5.96
N ALA A 24 -16.37 7.96 5.35
CA ALA A 24 -15.14 7.81 4.60
C ALA A 24 -13.94 7.44 5.50
N GLU A 25 -13.85 8.06 6.68
CA GLU A 25 -12.83 7.74 7.70
C GLU A 25 -13.00 6.30 8.24
N ASP A 26 -14.23 5.82 8.38
CA ASP A 26 -14.56 4.46 8.80
C ASP A 26 -14.32 3.42 7.68
N GLY A 27 -13.84 3.85 6.49
CA GLY A 27 -13.57 2.98 5.34
C GLY A 27 -14.79 2.74 4.42
N GLU A 28 -15.95 3.31 4.75
CA GLU A 28 -17.21 3.17 4.00
C GLU A 28 -17.28 4.20 2.84
N THR A 29 -16.22 4.30 2.07
CA THR A 29 -16.05 5.35 1.04
C THR A 29 -17.17 5.37 0.00
N ALA A 30 -17.74 4.20 -0.37
CA ALA A 30 -18.84 4.13 -1.32
C ALA A 30 -20.11 4.77 -0.75
N ALA A 31 -20.44 4.48 0.50
CA ALA A 31 -21.59 5.06 1.20
C ALA A 31 -21.41 6.58 1.41
N ALA A 32 -20.20 7.01 1.70
CA ALA A 32 -19.85 8.43 1.80
C ALA A 32 -20.09 9.19 0.48
N ILE A 33 -19.66 8.60 -0.64
CA ILE A 33 -19.89 9.18 -1.98
C ILE A 33 -21.38 9.25 -2.32
N ASP A 34 -22.16 8.20 -2.01
CA ASP A 34 -23.61 8.19 -2.26
C ASP A 34 -24.31 9.26 -1.43
N MET A 35 -23.96 9.38 -0.14
CA MET A 35 -24.49 10.42 0.75
C MET A 35 -24.14 11.83 0.26
N LEU A 36 -22.89 12.08 -0.14
CA LEU A 36 -22.49 13.39 -0.68
C LEU A 36 -23.22 13.71 -2.00
N ASN A 37 -23.49 12.72 -2.85
CA ASN A 37 -24.28 12.93 -4.06
C ASN A 37 -25.70 13.37 -3.73
N GLU A 38 -26.37 12.73 -2.76
CA GLU A 38 -27.70 13.14 -2.30
C GLU A 38 -27.71 14.56 -1.72
N ILE A 39 -26.68 14.92 -0.95
CA ILE A 39 -26.52 16.28 -0.43
C ILE A 39 -26.29 17.27 -1.58
N ALA A 40 -25.48 16.92 -2.58
CA ALA A 40 -25.20 17.77 -3.73
C ALA A 40 -26.45 18.03 -4.59
N GLU A 41 -27.40 17.08 -4.66
CA GLU A 41 -28.68 17.26 -5.33
C GLU A 41 -29.59 18.22 -4.53
N ARG A 42 -29.63 18.10 -3.21
CA ARG A 42 -30.41 18.98 -2.32
C ARG A 42 -29.83 20.39 -2.25
N GLU A 43 -28.51 20.50 -2.31
CA GLU A 43 -27.76 21.75 -2.15
C GLU A 43 -26.91 22.09 -3.39
N PRO A 44 -27.51 22.33 -4.56
CA PRO A 44 -26.75 22.45 -5.82
C PRO A 44 -25.80 23.65 -5.88
N LYS A 45 -25.90 24.60 -4.93
CA LYS A 45 -25.00 25.76 -4.81
C LYS A 45 -23.86 25.55 -3.82
N ASN A 46 -23.87 24.45 -3.06
CA ASN A 46 -22.85 24.19 -2.05
C ASN A 46 -21.57 23.68 -2.74
N ALA A 47 -20.53 24.54 -2.76
CA ALA A 47 -19.25 24.23 -3.37
C ALA A 47 -18.46 23.18 -2.55
N ASP A 48 -18.62 23.18 -1.22
CA ASP A 48 -17.84 22.32 -0.33
C ASP A 48 -18.23 20.85 -0.52
N VAL A 49 -19.52 20.55 -0.74
CA VAL A 49 -19.95 19.19 -1.09
C VAL A 49 -19.27 18.67 -2.36
N ARG A 50 -19.13 19.55 -3.36
CA ARG A 50 -18.45 19.22 -4.62
C ARG A 50 -16.95 18.99 -4.41
N MET A 51 -16.34 19.76 -3.52
CA MET A 51 -14.94 19.56 -3.13
C MET A 51 -14.73 18.18 -2.50
N GLU A 52 -15.56 17.82 -1.52
CA GLU A 52 -15.43 16.53 -0.83
C GLU A 52 -15.70 15.34 -1.78
N LEU A 53 -16.70 15.46 -2.66
CA LEU A 53 -16.91 14.48 -3.74
C LEU A 53 -15.66 14.33 -4.62
N GLY A 54 -15.08 15.45 -5.03
CA GLY A 54 -13.86 15.46 -5.82
C GLY A 54 -12.71 14.73 -5.13
N ARG A 55 -12.50 15.00 -3.84
CA ARG A 55 -11.47 14.34 -3.02
C ARG A 55 -11.69 12.83 -2.91
N LEU A 56 -12.91 12.38 -2.63
CA LEU A 56 -13.21 10.95 -2.54
C LEU A 56 -13.11 10.24 -3.90
N TYR A 57 -13.53 10.91 -4.99
CA TYR A 57 -13.32 10.36 -6.33
C TYR A 57 -11.84 10.25 -6.68
N MET A 58 -11.03 11.26 -6.35
CA MET A 58 -9.59 11.25 -6.56
C MET A 58 -8.92 10.14 -5.73
N ALA A 59 -9.29 9.99 -4.46
CA ALA A 59 -8.78 8.95 -3.58
C ALA A 59 -9.11 7.53 -4.05
N THR A 60 -10.21 7.36 -4.82
CA THR A 60 -10.68 6.06 -5.33
C THR A 60 -10.40 5.84 -6.82
N GLY A 61 -9.49 6.60 -7.41
CA GLY A 61 -9.08 6.44 -8.81
C GLY A 61 -10.12 6.84 -9.86
N ARG A 62 -11.16 7.56 -9.45
CA ARG A 62 -12.23 8.01 -10.35
C ARG A 62 -11.93 9.41 -10.89
N ASP A 63 -10.77 9.58 -11.52
CA ASP A 63 -10.17 10.88 -11.87
C ASP A 63 -11.06 11.76 -12.75
N ALA A 64 -11.80 11.19 -13.69
CA ALA A 64 -12.75 11.95 -14.50
C ALA A 64 -13.87 12.57 -13.65
N LYS A 65 -14.42 11.78 -12.69
CA LYS A 65 -15.45 12.30 -11.78
C LYS A 65 -14.88 13.31 -10.77
N ALA A 66 -13.63 13.13 -10.36
CA ALA A 66 -12.93 14.07 -9.51
C ALA A 66 -12.77 15.43 -10.22
N ALA A 67 -12.32 15.43 -11.49
CA ALA A 67 -12.21 16.62 -12.31
C ALA A 67 -13.57 17.34 -12.46
N ASP A 68 -14.63 16.61 -12.81
CA ASP A 68 -15.99 17.17 -12.93
C ASP A 68 -16.47 17.81 -11.61
N ALA A 69 -16.21 17.16 -10.48
CA ALA A 69 -16.60 17.67 -9.17
C ALA A 69 -15.80 18.93 -8.77
N PHE A 70 -14.48 18.94 -8.99
CA PHE A 70 -13.65 20.11 -8.73
C PHE A 70 -13.98 21.27 -9.66
N GLU A 71 -14.25 21.03 -10.96
CA GLU A 71 -14.70 22.08 -11.88
C GLU A 71 -16.07 22.64 -11.44
N ALA A 72 -16.98 21.80 -10.98
CA ALA A 72 -18.25 22.27 -10.44
C ALA A 72 -18.07 23.14 -9.17
N ALA A 73 -17.11 22.81 -8.31
CA ALA A 73 -16.76 23.61 -7.14
C ALA A 73 -16.11 24.94 -7.54
N ARG A 74 -15.15 24.90 -8.50
CA ARG A 74 -14.50 26.09 -9.09
C ARG A 74 -15.50 27.05 -9.67
N ALA A 75 -16.48 26.58 -10.44
CA ALA A 75 -17.54 27.38 -11.05
C ALA A 75 -18.42 28.09 -10.00
N LYS A 76 -18.43 27.61 -8.75
CA LYS A 76 -19.12 28.23 -7.61
C LYS A 76 -18.22 29.11 -6.75
N GLY A 77 -16.99 29.35 -7.21
CA GLY A 77 -16.04 30.26 -6.59
C GLY A 77 -15.16 29.65 -5.52
N ASN A 78 -15.14 28.30 -5.38
CA ASN A 78 -14.18 27.62 -4.52
C ASN A 78 -12.79 27.66 -5.17
N ARG A 79 -11.83 28.35 -4.52
CA ARG A 79 -10.46 28.51 -5.04
C ARG A 79 -9.62 27.25 -4.84
N GLU A 80 -9.84 26.54 -3.75
CA GLU A 80 -9.13 25.30 -3.46
C GLU A 80 -9.39 24.23 -4.55
N ALA A 81 -10.53 24.34 -5.24
CA ALA A 81 -10.82 23.47 -6.38
C ALA A 81 -9.81 23.64 -7.52
N ILE A 82 -9.26 24.85 -7.72
CA ILE A 82 -8.22 25.09 -8.73
C ILE A 82 -6.94 24.36 -8.33
N LEU A 83 -6.59 24.42 -7.05
CA LEU A 83 -5.43 23.71 -6.51
C LEU A 83 -5.61 22.19 -6.62
N SER A 84 -6.79 21.66 -6.27
CA SER A 84 -7.07 20.22 -6.41
C SER A 84 -7.07 19.75 -7.87
N LEU A 85 -7.48 20.61 -8.82
CA LEU A 85 -7.34 20.33 -10.25
C LEU A 85 -5.86 20.30 -10.67
N ALA A 86 -5.02 21.20 -10.14
CA ALA A 86 -3.59 21.20 -10.41
C ALA A 86 -2.92 19.92 -9.86
N GLU A 87 -3.29 19.50 -8.65
CA GLU A 87 -2.83 18.23 -8.08
C GLU A 87 -3.27 17.04 -8.93
N LEU A 88 -4.52 17.00 -9.35
CA LEU A 88 -5.05 15.92 -10.19
C LEU A 88 -4.35 15.87 -11.55
N ALA A 89 -4.08 17.04 -12.18
CA ALA A 89 -3.33 17.10 -13.42
C ALA A 89 -1.89 16.56 -13.24
N ASN A 90 -1.22 16.90 -12.14
CA ASN A 90 0.10 16.35 -11.84
C ASN A 90 0.06 14.82 -11.64
N LEU A 91 -0.94 14.29 -10.93
CA LEU A 91 -1.14 12.83 -10.76
C LEU A 91 -1.37 12.10 -12.08
N ARG A 92 -1.90 12.81 -13.08
CA ARG A 92 -2.14 12.28 -14.45
C ARG A 92 -0.98 12.52 -15.39
N TYR A 93 0.12 13.15 -14.91
CA TYR A 93 1.29 13.54 -15.68
C TYR A 93 0.99 14.60 -16.77
N GLU A 94 -0.04 15.39 -16.56
CA GLU A 94 -0.41 16.54 -17.38
C GLU A 94 0.31 17.79 -16.84
N VAL A 95 1.64 17.81 -16.97
CA VAL A 95 2.54 18.75 -16.29
C VAL A 95 2.23 20.22 -16.66
N ASP A 96 1.99 20.50 -17.95
CA ASP A 96 1.68 21.86 -18.41
C ASP A 96 0.36 22.37 -17.83
N ASP A 97 -0.66 21.51 -17.77
CA ASP A 97 -1.96 21.84 -17.18
C ASP A 97 -1.84 22.05 -15.67
N ALA A 98 -1.07 21.17 -14.97
CA ALA A 98 -0.81 21.30 -13.53
C ALA A 98 -0.15 22.66 -13.23
N ARG A 99 0.86 23.05 -13.99
CA ARG A 99 1.60 24.32 -13.83
C ARG A 99 0.70 25.52 -14.10
N SER A 100 -0.09 25.47 -15.17
CA SER A 100 -1.05 26.51 -15.51
C SER A 100 -2.13 26.71 -14.45
N LEU A 101 -2.67 25.61 -13.91
CA LEU A 101 -3.67 25.66 -12.84
C LEU A 101 -3.08 26.18 -11.52
N LEU A 102 -1.83 25.82 -11.19
CA LEU A 102 -1.12 26.34 -10.01
C LEU A 102 -0.91 27.86 -10.13
N GLU A 103 -0.52 28.35 -11.30
CA GLU A 103 -0.41 29.79 -11.55
C GLU A 103 -1.77 30.49 -11.42
N GLU A 104 -2.84 29.91 -11.94
CA GLU A 104 -4.21 30.42 -11.79
C GLU A 104 -4.62 30.49 -10.33
N TYR A 105 -4.36 29.43 -9.56
CA TYR A 105 -4.63 29.39 -8.12
C TYR A 105 -3.92 30.56 -7.43
N ARG A 106 -2.61 30.69 -7.61
CA ARG A 106 -1.81 31.77 -7.03
C ARG A 106 -2.27 33.17 -7.48
N ALA A 107 -2.69 33.32 -8.72
CA ALA A 107 -3.29 34.57 -9.21
C ALA A 107 -4.63 34.87 -8.54
N SER A 108 -5.42 33.86 -8.22
CA SER A 108 -6.70 34.01 -7.52
C SER A 108 -6.54 34.53 -6.09
N LEU A 109 -5.43 34.20 -5.41
CA LEU A 109 -5.13 34.68 -4.06
C LEU A 109 -4.91 36.20 -4.00
N LYS A 110 -4.47 36.80 -5.12
CA LYS A 110 -4.17 38.24 -5.24
C LYS A 110 -5.38 39.10 -5.65
N ARG A 111 -6.51 38.47 -6.03
CA ARG A 111 -7.74 39.13 -6.46
C ARG A 111 -8.55 39.62 -5.27
N GLY A 112 -8.10 40.73 -4.66
CA GLY A 112 -8.87 41.41 -3.60
C GLY A 112 -8.02 42.46 -2.91
N ARG A 113 -8.53 43.72 -2.89
CA ARG A 113 -7.77 44.86 -2.30
C ARG A 113 -7.54 44.78 -0.80
N LYS A 114 -8.15 43.85 -0.06
CA LYS A 114 -8.12 43.85 1.41
C LYS A 114 -7.93 42.50 2.10
N THR A 115 -7.97 41.36 1.38
CA THR A 115 -7.85 40.04 2.01
C THR A 115 -6.72 39.28 1.34
N VAL A 116 -5.65 38.98 2.07
CA VAL A 116 -4.61 38.07 1.65
C VAL A 116 -5.10 36.68 2.08
N HIS A 117 -5.36 35.81 1.11
CA HIS A 117 -5.67 34.38 1.38
C HIS A 117 -4.37 33.61 1.56
N PRO A 118 -4.33 32.62 2.46
CA PRO A 118 -3.16 31.76 2.60
C PRO A 118 -2.90 31.01 1.29
N ASP A 119 -1.63 30.83 0.96
CA ASP A 119 -1.22 29.94 -0.13
C ASP A 119 -1.12 28.52 0.41
N ASN A 120 -2.04 27.67 0.02
CA ASN A 120 -2.11 26.25 0.41
C ASN A 120 -1.43 25.32 -0.60
N SER A 121 -0.72 25.86 -1.61
CA SER A 121 -0.07 25.04 -2.64
C SER A 121 1.06 24.17 -2.08
N GLY A 122 1.60 24.50 -0.91
CA GLY A 122 2.65 23.72 -0.27
C GLY A 122 3.83 23.49 -1.22
N ASN A 123 4.22 22.23 -1.39
CA ASN A 123 5.30 21.79 -2.25
C ASN A 123 4.84 21.30 -3.65
N LEU A 124 3.63 21.71 -4.11
CA LEU A 124 3.10 21.19 -5.39
C LEU A 124 3.99 21.57 -6.58
N GLU A 125 4.60 22.75 -6.58
CA GLU A 125 5.54 23.16 -7.64
C GLU A 125 6.73 22.21 -7.71
N ASP A 126 7.35 21.89 -6.57
CA ASP A 126 8.48 20.96 -6.49
C ASP A 126 8.06 19.53 -6.93
N ARG A 127 6.81 19.14 -6.66
CA ARG A 127 6.26 17.85 -7.14
C ARG A 127 6.05 17.86 -8.64
N ILE A 128 5.55 18.94 -9.22
CA ILE A 128 5.40 19.11 -10.67
C ILE A 128 6.77 19.03 -11.35
N ASP A 129 7.77 19.73 -10.81
CA ASP A 129 9.13 19.72 -11.35
C ASP A 129 9.77 18.32 -11.29
N ARG A 130 9.54 17.58 -10.20
CA ARG A 130 9.99 16.18 -10.10
C ARG A 130 9.29 15.27 -11.11
N THR A 131 7.97 15.43 -11.26
CA THR A 131 7.19 14.67 -12.26
C THR A 131 7.75 14.89 -13.66
N GLU A 132 7.99 16.15 -14.05
CA GLU A 132 8.57 16.52 -15.34
C GLU A 132 9.94 15.89 -15.56
N ASN A 133 10.82 16.01 -14.55
CA ASN A 133 12.16 15.42 -14.58
C ASN A 133 12.14 13.90 -14.72
N MET A 134 11.21 13.21 -14.06
CA MET A 134 11.09 11.75 -14.13
C MET A 134 10.45 11.29 -15.45
N LEU A 135 9.47 12.05 -15.97
CA LEU A 135 8.90 11.81 -17.30
C LEU A 135 9.97 11.89 -18.41
N GLY A 136 10.92 12.81 -18.30
CA GLY A 136 12.05 12.89 -19.23
C GLY A 136 12.95 11.65 -19.26
N ARG A 137 12.74 10.66 -18.35
CA ARG A 137 13.61 9.49 -18.18
C ARG A 137 12.83 8.20 -17.92
N VAL A 138 11.63 8.08 -18.46
CA VAL A 138 10.81 6.87 -18.32
C VAL A 138 11.53 5.66 -18.89
N GLU A 139 11.76 4.64 -18.08
CA GLU A 139 12.41 3.41 -18.51
C GLU A 139 11.47 2.53 -19.34
N GLN A 140 11.99 1.96 -20.40
CA GLN A 140 11.29 0.94 -21.17
C GLN A 140 11.41 -0.40 -20.43
N ILE A 141 10.37 -0.79 -19.71
CA ILE A 141 10.29 -2.09 -19.03
C ILE A 141 9.29 -3.00 -19.76
N GLU A 142 9.37 -4.29 -19.50
CA GLU A 142 8.39 -5.27 -19.96
C GLU A 142 7.69 -5.91 -18.76
N ILE A 143 6.38 -5.69 -18.62
CA ILE A 143 5.55 -6.26 -17.56
C ILE A 143 4.82 -7.47 -18.14
N ILE A 144 5.07 -8.65 -17.58
CA ILE A 144 4.52 -9.91 -18.09
C ILE A 144 3.22 -10.31 -17.42
N ASP A 145 3.00 -9.87 -16.17
CA ASP A 145 1.79 -10.16 -15.39
C ASP A 145 1.53 -9.09 -14.34
N SER A 146 0.32 -9.10 -13.78
CA SER A 146 -0.04 -8.27 -12.63
C SER A 146 -1.08 -8.97 -11.75
N LEU A 147 -0.95 -8.82 -10.43
CA LEU A 147 -1.86 -9.40 -9.44
C LEU A 147 -2.40 -8.30 -8.54
N VAL A 148 -3.72 -8.26 -8.34
CA VAL A 148 -4.34 -7.39 -7.34
C VAL A 148 -4.61 -8.23 -6.09
N VAL A 149 -3.99 -7.86 -4.99
CA VAL A 149 -3.97 -8.63 -3.74
C VAL A 149 -4.30 -7.75 -2.54
N ASP A 150 -4.54 -8.35 -1.38
CA ASP A 150 -4.71 -7.59 -0.15
C ASP A 150 -3.39 -6.92 0.27
N ALA A 151 -3.48 -5.68 0.75
CA ALA A 151 -2.31 -4.91 1.16
C ALA A 151 -1.60 -5.50 2.39
N ASP A 152 -2.33 -6.22 3.25
CA ASP A 152 -1.79 -6.76 4.51
C ASP A 152 -0.88 -7.98 4.30
N ASP A 153 -1.07 -8.72 3.20
CA ASP A 153 -0.35 -9.98 2.95
C ASP A 153 0.30 -10.07 1.56
N PHE A 154 0.42 -8.94 0.88
CA PHE A 154 0.92 -8.84 -0.51
C PHE A 154 2.24 -9.58 -0.73
N PHE A 155 3.17 -9.52 0.22
CA PHE A 155 4.50 -10.14 0.11
C PHE A 155 4.43 -11.66 -0.02
N ARG A 156 3.36 -12.31 0.43
CA ARG A 156 3.13 -13.76 0.30
C ARG A 156 2.86 -14.20 -1.14
N HIS A 157 2.59 -13.24 -2.03
CA HIS A 157 2.33 -13.48 -3.45
C HIS A 157 3.61 -13.43 -4.31
N TYR A 158 4.72 -12.98 -3.76
CA TYR A 158 6.02 -13.05 -4.43
C TYR A 158 6.45 -14.51 -4.58
N ARG A 159 7.06 -14.82 -5.72
CA ARG A 159 7.57 -16.15 -6.05
C ARG A 159 9.05 -16.03 -6.30
N LEU A 160 9.81 -16.05 -5.22
CA LEU A 160 11.27 -15.98 -5.26
C LEU A 160 11.85 -17.41 -5.18
N SER A 161 12.92 -17.64 -5.93
CA SER A 161 13.76 -18.81 -5.75
C SER A 161 14.47 -18.80 -4.39
N ALA A 162 14.91 -19.95 -3.91
CA ALA A 162 15.67 -20.01 -2.66
C ALA A 162 16.95 -19.17 -2.71
N GLU A 163 17.56 -19.01 -3.90
CA GLU A 163 18.77 -18.20 -4.13
C GLU A 163 18.52 -16.70 -3.91
N SER A 164 17.30 -16.23 -4.17
CA SER A 164 16.91 -14.84 -3.95
C SER A 164 16.45 -14.55 -2.52
N GLY A 165 16.41 -15.57 -1.63
CA GLY A 165 15.98 -15.43 -0.26
C GLY A 165 14.47 -15.48 -0.09
N SER A 166 13.97 -14.93 1.03
CA SER A 166 12.54 -14.97 1.39
C SER A 166 12.05 -13.67 2.01
N LEU A 167 10.76 -13.38 1.79
CA LEU A 167 10.01 -12.31 2.39
C LEU A 167 9.12 -12.88 3.49
N ASN A 168 9.24 -12.38 4.71
CA ASN A 168 8.62 -12.96 5.88
C ASN A 168 7.81 -11.93 6.67
N GLU A 169 6.76 -12.40 7.33
CA GLU A 169 6.06 -11.65 8.37
C GLU A 169 7.01 -11.42 9.54
N PRO A 170 7.13 -10.20 10.10
CA PRO A 170 7.99 -9.94 11.27
C PRO A 170 7.72 -10.87 12.44
N SER A 171 6.45 -11.14 12.74
CA SER A 171 6.04 -12.02 13.84
C SER A 171 6.50 -13.47 13.66
N ASP A 172 6.83 -13.88 12.44
CA ASP A 172 7.23 -15.25 12.12
C ASP A 172 8.71 -15.50 12.33
N VAL A 173 9.55 -14.47 12.13
CA VAL A 173 11.01 -14.63 12.09
C VAL A 173 11.75 -13.78 13.12
N LEU A 174 11.20 -12.63 13.51
CA LEU A 174 11.86 -11.75 14.47
C LEU A 174 11.59 -12.17 15.92
N PRO A 175 12.58 -12.04 16.82
CA PRO A 175 12.32 -12.05 18.25
C PRO A 175 11.31 -10.96 18.63
N GLU A 176 10.43 -11.22 19.60
CA GLU A 176 9.43 -10.24 20.07
C GLU A 176 10.02 -8.87 20.43
N THR A 177 11.28 -8.85 20.89
CA THR A 177 12.02 -7.63 21.25
C THR A 177 12.39 -6.77 20.04
N PHE A 178 12.29 -7.30 18.83
CA PHE A 178 12.66 -6.62 17.58
C PHE A 178 11.44 -6.32 16.70
N ALA A 179 10.25 -6.73 17.12
CA ALA A 179 9.03 -6.51 16.36
C ALA A 179 8.75 -5.01 16.20
N ALA A 180 8.56 -4.59 14.96
CA ALA A 180 8.20 -3.21 14.63
C ALA A 180 6.72 -2.95 14.98
N ALA A 181 6.43 -1.72 15.41
CA ALA A 181 5.06 -1.29 15.73
C ALA A 181 4.15 -1.11 14.49
N ARG A 182 4.73 -1.04 13.29
CA ARG A 182 4.02 -0.88 12.01
C ARG A 182 4.30 -2.07 11.09
N PRO A 183 3.39 -2.33 10.13
CA PRO A 183 3.62 -3.34 9.12
C PRO A 183 4.94 -3.10 8.38
N THR A 184 5.73 -4.14 8.30
CA THR A 184 6.97 -4.18 7.53
C THR A 184 7.15 -5.62 7.05
N VAL A 185 8.08 -5.84 6.12
CA VAL A 185 8.46 -7.15 5.65
C VAL A 185 9.90 -7.41 6.07
N VAL A 186 10.19 -8.59 6.57
CA VAL A 186 11.55 -9.02 6.88
C VAL A 186 12.09 -9.78 5.69
N TYR A 187 13.14 -9.26 5.08
CA TYR A 187 13.88 -9.95 4.06
C TYR A 187 15.00 -10.79 4.67
N GLU A 188 15.03 -12.07 4.32
CA GLU A 188 16.06 -13.02 4.73
C GLU A 188 16.77 -13.53 3.47
N PRO A 189 18.08 -13.21 3.25
CA PRO A 189 18.87 -13.72 2.13
C PRO A 189 18.99 -15.26 2.17
N GLU A 190 19.42 -15.87 1.05
CA GLU A 190 19.65 -17.31 0.91
C GLU A 190 20.45 -17.91 2.08
N SER A 191 21.49 -17.20 2.52
CA SER A 191 22.38 -17.66 3.59
C SER A 191 21.68 -17.88 4.92
N ARG A 192 20.51 -17.25 5.16
CA ARG A 192 19.76 -17.21 6.42
C ARG A 192 20.61 -16.82 7.64
N ARG A 193 21.69 -16.09 7.40
CA ARG A 193 22.61 -15.58 8.42
C ARG A 193 22.42 -14.10 8.74
N GLU A 194 21.59 -13.45 7.99
CA GLU A 194 21.26 -12.04 8.13
C GLU A 194 19.78 -11.83 7.84
N MET A 195 19.17 -10.88 8.53
CA MET A 195 17.82 -10.39 8.25
C MET A 195 17.89 -8.88 8.08
N LEU A 196 17.09 -8.34 7.14
CA LEU A 196 16.95 -6.91 6.89
C LEU A 196 15.47 -6.54 7.01
N TRP A 197 15.17 -5.45 7.73
CA TRP A 197 13.82 -4.92 7.87
C TRP A 197 13.86 -3.43 8.26
N ALA A 198 12.71 -2.83 8.53
CA ALA A 198 12.62 -1.46 9.01
C ALA A 198 12.23 -1.41 10.48
N MET A 199 12.87 -0.53 11.25
CA MET A 199 12.52 -0.22 12.64
C MET A 199 12.44 1.28 12.85
N PRO A 200 11.52 1.77 13.73
CA PRO A 200 11.49 3.17 14.09
C PRO A 200 12.73 3.54 14.93
N ASP A 201 13.33 4.66 14.59
CA ASP A 201 14.36 5.30 15.41
C ASP A 201 13.73 6.04 16.62
N THR A 202 14.53 6.74 17.40
CA THR A 202 14.09 7.50 18.59
C THR A 202 13.11 8.65 18.26
N ALA A 203 13.08 9.10 17.03
CA ALA A 203 12.13 10.11 16.51
C ALA A 203 10.87 9.47 15.92
N GLY A 204 10.79 8.14 15.86
CA GLY A 204 9.68 7.40 15.27
C GLY A 204 9.77 7.24 13.75
N VAL A 205 10.90 7.63 13.14
CA VAL A 205 11.16 7.50 11.71
C VAL A 205 11.71 6.12 11.42
N PHE A 206 11.18 5.45 10.42
CA PHE A 206 11.61 4.10 10.06
C PHE A 206 12.97 4.11 9.35
N ARG A 207 13.87 3.27 9.84
CA ARG A 207 15.23 3.08 9.30
C ARG A 207 15.47 1.63 8.98
N LEU A 208 16.21 1.37 7.92
CA LEU A 208 16.63 0.02 7.59
C LEU A 208 17.65 -0.47 8.60
N VAL A 209 17.40 -1.65 9.13
CA VAL A 209 18.29 -2.33 10.07
C VAL A 209 18.60 -3.73 9.58
N SER A 210 19.73 -4.26 10.00
CA SER A 210 20.08 -5.66 9.82
C SER A 210 20.46 -6.29 11.14
N SER A 211 20.34 -7.61 11.20
CA SER A 211 20.78 -8.43 12.32
C SER A 211 21.41 -9.71 11.78
N SER A 212 22.53 -10.11 12.38
CA SER A 212 23.24 -11.33 12.02
C SER A 212 22.90 -12.48 12.98
N ALA A 213 22.84 -13.68 12.44
CA ALA A 213 22.64 -14.90 13.22
C ALA A 213 23.87 -15.21 14.07
N LEU A 214 23.65 -15.49 15.35
CA LEU A 214 24.64 -15.98 16.29
C LEU A 214 24.53 -17.50 16.45
N TYR A 215 25.50 -18.09 17.16
CA TYR A 215 25.45 -19.50 17.49
C TYR A 215 24.24 -19.81 18.37
N GLY A 216 23.53 -20.90 18.10
CA GLY A 216 22.40 -21.38 18.93
C GLY A 216 21.05 -20.69 18.66
N ASN A 217 20.76 -20.29 17.44
CA ASN A 217 19.50 -19.62 17.03
C ASN A 217 19.22 -18.28 17.71
N SER A 218 20.27 -17.61 18.19
CA SER A 218 20.15 -16.22 18.66
C SER A 218 20.57 -15.23 17.59
N TRP A 219 20.13 -14.00 17.74
CA TRP A 219 20.40 -12.92 16.79
C TRP A 219 21.12 -11.76 17.49
N GLU A 220 21.98 -11.09 16.78
CA GLU A 220 22.59 -9.86 17.24
C GLU A 220 21.53 -8.75 17.41
N ARG A 221 21.87 -7.71 18.16
CA ARG A 221 21.01 -6.53 18.20
C ARG A 221 20.96 -5.89 16.82
N PRO A 222 19.78 -5.46 16.34
CA PRO A 222 19.66 -4.76 15.08
C PRO A 222 20.57 -3.54 15.02
N VAL A 223 21.26 -3.39 13.90
CA VAL A 223 22.11 -2.23 13.61
C VAL A 223 21.64 -1.55 12.32
N PRO A 224 21.74 -0.21 12.21
CA PRO A 224 21.41 0.48 10.96
C PRO A 224 22.26 -0.05 9.79
N VAL A 225 21.60 -0.29 8.66
CA VAL A 225 22.24 -0.78 7.43
C VAL A 225 23.15 0.28 6.81
N GLY A 226 22.80 1.56 6.94
CA GLY A 226 23.59 2.70 6.48
C GLY A 226 22.96 4.02 6.89
N ASN A 227 23.78 5.01 7.17
CA ASN A 227 23.30 6.31 7.63
C ASN A 227 22.68 7.16 6.51
N SER A 228 23.07 6.93 5.25
CA SER A 228 22.57 7.67 4.08
C SER A 228 21.28 7.07 3.50
N LEU A 229 20.89 5.88 3.95
CA LEU A 229 19.67 5.23 3.49
C LEU A 229 18.46 5.81 4.22
N GLY A 230 17.51 6.37 3.48
CA GLY A 230 16.28 6.94 4.02
C GLY A 230 16.45 8.35 4.61
N GLU A 231 17.40 9.15 4.15
CA GLU A 231 17.47 10.57 4.51
C GLU A 231 16.16 11.28 4.15
N GLY A 232 15.63 12.04 5.11
CA GLY A 232 14.43 12.87 4.95
C GLY A 232 13.09 12.16 5.04
N GLY A 233 13.03 10.82 5.24
CA GLY A 233 11.76 10.09 5.31
C GLY A 233 11.88 8.69 5.91
N ASP A 234 10.76 7.97 5.92
CA ASP A 234 10.68 6.57 6.33
C ASP A 234 11.31 5.66 5.27
N ALA A 235 12.23 4.76 5.66
CA ALA A 235 12.80 3.74 4.81
C ALA A 235 12.25 2.36 5.18
N ASN A 236 11.78 1.59 4.19
CA ASN A 236 11.17 0.28 4.41
C ASN A 236 11.39 -0.68 3.22
N TYR A 237 10.94 -1.92 3.35
CA TYR A 237 10.92 -2.94 2.30
C TYR A 237 12.27 -3.20 1.63
N PRO A 238 13.33 -3.53 2.41
CA PRO A 238 14.65 -3.81 1.85
C PRO A 238 14.68 -5.13 1.09
N PHE A 239 15.38 -5.14 -0.04
CA PHE A 239 15.74 -6.34 -0.78
C PHE A 239 17.20 -6.25 -1.23
N LEU A 240 18.04 -7.10 -0.67
CA LEU A 240 19.46 -7.20 -1.05
C LEU A 240 19.62 -8.25 -2.14
N MET A 241 20.18 -7.87 -3.28
CA MET A 241 20.47 -8.80 -4.36
C MET A 241 21.43 -9.92 -3.89
N PRO A 242 21.41 -11.10 -4.53
CA PRO A 242 22.34 -12.19 -4.25
C PRO A 242 23.83 -11.81 -4.37
N ASP A 243 24.13 -10.73 -5.10
CA ASP A 243 25.49 -10.16 -5.20
C ASP A 243 26.01 -9.60 -3.86
N GLY A 244 25.13 -9.40 -2.86
CA GLY A 244 25.45 -8.81 -1.56
C GLY A 244 25.85 -7.34 -1.60
N ILE A 245 25.69 -6.67 -2.76
CA ILE A 245 26.12 -5.30 -3.03
C ILE A 245 24.95 -4.39 -3.35
N THR A 246 24.01 -4.85 -4.17
CA THR A 246 22.88 -4.04 -4.66
C THR A 246 21.70 -4.17 -3.73
N LEU A 247 21.28 -3.05 -3.13
CA LEU A 247 20.12 -2.96 -2.22
C LEU A 247 19.02 -2.13 -2.86
N TYR A 248 17.83 -2.70 -2.95
CA TYR A 248 16.60 -1.98 -3.23
C TYR A 248 15.82 -1.77 -1.92
N PHE A 249 15.16 -0.64 -1.80
CA PHE A 249 14.32 -0.32 -0.66
C PHE A 249 13.32 0.79 -1.03
N ALA A 250 12.32 1.03 -0.21
CA ALA A 250 11.38 2.12 -0.39
C ALA A 250 11.65 3.26 0.60
N ASN A 251 11.43 4.51 0.16
CA ASN A 251 11.56 5.71 1.00
C ASN A 251 10.58 6.79 0.55
N ASP A 252 10.03 7.56 1.50
CA ASP A 252 9.09 8.67 1.25
C ASP A 252 9.71 10.06 1.46
N GLY A 253 11.04 10.14 1.46
CA GLY A 253 11.80 11.39 1.65
C GLY A 253 11.73 12.37 0.49
N GLU A 254 12.55 13.43 0.58
CA GLU A 254 12.50 14.58 -0.33
C GLU A 254 12.67 14.24 -1.83
N ASN A 255 13.31 13.13 -2.15
CA ASN A 255 13.53 12.69 -3.54
C ASN A 255 12.45 11.74 -4.04
N SER A 256 11.39 11.49 -3.27
CA SER A 256 10.25 10.70 -3.69
C SER A 256 9.31 11.53 -4.55
N LEU A 257 8.64 10.87 -5.50
CA LEU A 257 7.66 11.49 -6.39
C LEU A 257 6.31 11.70 -5.69
N GLY A 258 5.95 10.75 -4.84
CA GLY A 258 4.67 10.77 -4.12
C GLY A 258 4.82 10.30 -2.68
N GLY A 259 4.35 9.09 -2.40
CA GLY A 259 4.53 8.39 -1.14
C GLY A 259 5.87 7.66 -1.08
N LEU A 260 5.83 6.38 -0.77
CA LEU A 260 7.02 5.52 -0.84
C LEU A 260 7.44 5.34 -2.31
N ASP A 261 8.69 5.66 -2.60
CA ASP A 261 9.32 5.39 -3.88
C ASP A 261 10.42 4.32 -3.72
N ILE A 262 10.66 3.54 -4.76
CA ILE A 262 11.74 2.56 -4.81
C ILE A 262 13.06 3.24 -5.12
N PHE A 263 14.04 3.00 -4.27
CA PHE A 263 15.42 3.46 -4.41
C PHE A 263 16.37 2.28 -4.58
N ILE A 264 17.50 2.55 -5.23
CA ILE A 264 18.61 1.63 -5.36
C ILE A 264 19.86 2.25 -4.72
N SER A 265 20.60 1.46 -3.95
CA SER A 265 21.93 1.81 -3.47
C SER A 265 22.88 0.64 -3.66
N ARG A 266 24.16 0.92 -3.68
CA ARG A 266 25.22 -0.09 -3.77
C ARG A 266 26.19 0.04 -2.62
N LYS A 267 26.64 -1.10 -2.12
CA LYS A 267 27.64 -1.17 -1.05
C LYS A 267 29.01 -0.79 -1.60
N GLY A 268 29.63 0.23 -1.02
CA GLY A 268 31.02 0.63 -1.23
C GLY A 268 31.90 0.21 -0.06
N ASP A 269 33.14 0.71 -0.05
CA ASP A 269 34.12 0.38 1.00
C ASP A 269 33.67 0.88 2.39
N ASP A 270 33.01 2.03 2.47
CA ASP A 270 32.61 2.68 3.72
C ASP A 270 31.11 2.48 4.05
N GLY A 271 30.42 1.56 3.38
CA GLY A 271 28.97 1.30 3.53
C GLY A 271 28.20 1.57 2.25
N PHE A 272 26.87 1.71 2.35
CA PHE A 272 26.03 1.97 1.20
C PHE A 272 26.20 3.41 0.68
N LEU A 273 26.29 3.54 -0.64
CA LEU A 273 26.37 4.81 -1.35
C LEU A 273 25.04 5.58 -1.28
N GLN A 274 25.10 6.87 -1.67
CA GLN A 274 23.89 7.70 -1.76
C GLN A 274 22.84 7.02 -2.65
N PRO A 275 21.60 6.83 -2.15
CA PRO A 275 20.55 6.18 -2.91
C PRO A 275 20.13 6.98 -4.13
N GLN A 276 19.71 6.28 -5.17
CA GLN A 276 19.13 6.86 -6.37
C GLN A 276 17.70 6.39 -6.52
N ASN A 277 16.79 7.35 -6.73
CA ASN A 277 15.40 7.02 -7.07
C ASN A 277 15.36 6.26 -8.40
N LEU A 278 14.66 5.13 -8.43
CA LEU A 278 14.63 4.26 -9.61
C LEU A 278 13.89 4.91 -10.79
N GLY A 279 12.99 5.84 -10.50
CA GLY A 279 12.23 6.60 -11.49
C GLY A 279 11.08 5.85 -12.09
N MET A 280 10.47 6.47 -13.11
CA MET A 280 9.32 5.89 -13.81
C MET A 280 9.75 4.78 -14.77
N PRO A 281 8.91 3.76 -14.96
CA PRO A 281 7.56 3.56 -14.45
C PRO A 281 7.49 2.81 -13.11
N TYR A 282 8.63 2.46 -12.49
CA TYR A 282 8.61 1.79 -11.18
C TYR A 282 7.91 2.66 -10.14
N ASN A 283 8.32 3.93 -10.05
CA ASN A 283 7.79 4.92 -9.14
C ASN A 283 6.68 5.75 -9.77
N SER A 284 5.70 6.10 -8.97
CA SER A 284 4.51 6.88 -9.31
C SER A 284 4.21 7.90 -8.20
N PRO A 285 3.22 8.79 -8.34
CA PRO A 285 2.80 9.67 -7.26
C PRO A 285 2.14 8.97 -6.06
N TYR A 286 2.20 7.66 -5.99
CA TYR A 286 1.61 6.79 -4.97
C TYR A 286 2.69 5.95 -4.29
N ASP A 287 2.29 5.01 -3.44
CA ASP A 287 3.24 4.11 -2.78
C ASP A 287 3.72 3.03 -3.74
N ASP A 288 5.02 3.00 -3.99
CA ASP A 288 5.71 1.99 -4.80
C ASP A 288 6.83 1.36 -3.94
N TYR A 289 6.79 0.04 -3.75
CA TYR A 289 7.66 -0.60 -2.77
C TYR A 289 7.90 -2.09 -3.05
N MET A 290 8.76 -2.69 -2.23
CA MET A 290 9.09 -4.12 -2.23
C MET A 290 9.54 -4.62 -3.61
N LEU A 291 10.48 -3.91 -4.24
CA LEU A 291 11.08 -4.42 -5.46
C LEU A 291 12.01 -5.59 -5.13
N ALA A 292 11.77 -6.72 -5.78
CA ALA A 292 12.58 -7.93 -5.68
C ALA A 292 12.89 -8.45 -7.08
N ILE A 293 14.12 -8.89 -7.32
CA ILE A 293 14.57 -9.46 -8.60
C ILE A 293 15.12 -10.85 -8.34
N ASP A 294 14.58 -11.83 -9.05
CA ASP A 294 15.04 -13.20 -9.03
C ASP A 294 15.81 -13.51 -10.32
N GLU A 295 17.13 -13.55 -10.20
CA GLU A 295 18.03 -13.80 -11.33
C GLU A 295 17.87 -15.21 -11.89
N LEU A 296 17.52 -16.21 -11.05
CA LEU A 296 17.33 -17.60 -11.50
C LEU A 296 16.14 -17.72 -12.43
N THR A 297 15.03 -17.09 -12.10
CA THR A 297 13.83 -17.09 -12.96
C THR A 297 13.88 -16.05 -14.05
N GLY A 298 14.69 -15.02 -13.90
CA GLY A 298 14.82 -13.90 -14.84
C GLY A 298 13.63 -12.94 -14.78
N VAL A 299 12.95 -12.83 -13.61
CA VAL A 299 11.84 -11.92 -13.40
C VAL A 299 12.01 -11.12 -12.12
N GLY A 300 11.34 -9.97 -12.07
CA GLY A 300 11.24 -9.14 -10.88
C GLY A 300 9.79 -8.83 -10.52
N TRP A 301 9.58 -8.38 -9.32
CA TRP A 301 8.29 -7.97 -8.76
C TRP A 301 8.43 -6.63 -8.05
N TRP A 302 7.38 -5.83 -8.06
CA TRP A 302 7.21 -4.73 -7.10
C TRP A 302 5.73 -4.53 -6.81
N ALA A 303 5.42 -4.00 -5.64
CA ALA A 303 4.07 -3.67 -5.21
C ALA A 303 3.81 -2.17 -5.37
N THR A 304 2.58 -1.82 -5.67
CA THR A 304 2.14 -0.42 -5.79
C THR A 304 0.66 -0.29 -5.48
N ASP A 305 0.27 0.84 -4.88
CA ASP A 305 -1.14 1.19 -4.67
C ASP A 305 -1.69 2.19 -5.71
N ARG A 306 -0.93 2.49 -6.78
CA ARG A 306 -1.29 3.46 -7.86
C ARG A 306 -2.67 3.25 -8.46
N ASN A 307 -3.23 2.05 -8.38
CA ASN A 307 -4.58 1.76 -8.85
C ASN A 307 -5.68 2.20 -7.86
N ARG A 308 -5.31 2.65 -6.67
CA ARG A 308 -6.19 3.25 -5.65
C ARG A 308 -7.42 2.40 -5.33
N ILE A 309 -7.24 1.08 -5.30
CA ILE A 309 -8.28 0.14 -4.88
C ILE A 309 -8.19 0.01 -3.36
N PRO A 310 -9.23 0.41 -2.58
CA PRO A 310 -9.14 0.40 -1.13
C PRO A 310 -8.75 -0.97 -0.56
N GLY A 311 -7.72 -0.99 0.30
CA GLY A 311 -7.21 -2.20 0.95
C GLY A 311 -6.49 -3.18 0.02
N LYS A 312 -6.23 -2.79 -1.23
CA LYS A 312 -5.54 -3.63 -2.22
C LYS A 312 -4.29 -2.94 -2.75
N VAL A 313 -3.35 -3.76 -3.15
CA VAL A 313 -2.18 -3.34 -3.91
C VAL A 313 -2.06 -4.16 -5.19
N THR A 314 -1.37 -3.61 -6.17
CA THR A 314 -1.04 -4.33 -7.40
C THR A 314 0.41 -4.74 -7.35
N ILE A 315 0.68 -6.02 -7.55
CA ILE A 315 2.03 -6.53 -7.76
C ILE A 315 2.23 -6.66 -9.26
N TYR A 316 3.20 -5.95 -9.80
CA TYR A 316 3.65 -6.15 -11.17
C TYR A 316 4.77 -7.17 -11.23
N VAL A 317 4.72 -8.03 -12.25
CA VAL A 317 5.78 -8.99 -12.58
C VAL A 317 6.44 -8.54 -13.87
N PHE A 318 7.75 -8.29 -13.85
CA PHE A 318 8.46 -7.69 -14.98
C PHE A 318 9.74 -8.44 -15.33
N VAL A 319 10.26 -8.18 -16.53
CA VAL A 319 11.54 -8.70 -16.99
C VAL A 319 12.62 -7.65 -16.69
N PRO A 320 13.55 -7.91 -15.76
CA PRO A 320 14.67 -7.02 -15.49
C PRO A 320 15.57 -6.86 -16.73
N SER A 321 16.02 -5.65 -16.99
CA SER A 321 16.94 -5.35 -18.08
C SER A 321 18.34 -5.04 -17.53
N GLU A 322 19.37 -5.64 -18.12
CA GLU A 322 20.76 -5.33 -17.77
C GLU A 322 21.15 -3.88 -18.13
N LEU A 323 20.50 -3.35 -19.16
CA LEU A 323 20.77 -2.01 -19.66
C LEU A 323 19.50 -1.18 -19.63
N ARG A 324 19.54 -0.09 -18.86
CA ARG A 324 18.45 0.89 -18.86
C ARG A 324 18.28 1.49 -20.25
N ARG A 325 17.09 1.43 -20.79
CA ARG A 325 16.67 2.09 -22.01
C ARG A 325 15.51 3.01 -21.70
N ASN A 326 15.61 4.27 -22.06
CA ASN A 326 14.53 5.21 -21.86
C ASN A 326 13.63 5.28 -23.10
N ILE A 327 12.35 5.56 -22.86
CA ILE A 327 11.41 5.92 -23.91
C ILE A 327 11.77 7.33 -24.39
N ASP A 328 11.54 7.60 -25.69
CA ASP A 328 11.74 8.94 -26.23
C ASP A 328 10.84 9.94 -25.48
N PRO A 329 11.40 11.01 -24.90
CA PRO A 329 10.60 12.03 -24.19
C PRO A 329 9.49 12.68 -25.04
N ASP A 330 9.63 12.70 -26.35
CA ASP A 330 8.65 13.24 -27.28
C ASP A 330 7.64 12.18 -27.77
N ALA A 331 7.72 10.95 -27.27
CA ALA A 331 6.80 9.89 -27.67
C ALA A 331 5.37 10.16 -27.15
N PRO A 332 4.34 10.08 -27.99
CA PRO A 332 2.95 10.34 -27.58
C PRO A 332 2.45 9.36 -26.49
N GLU A 333 3.04 8.18 -26.40
CA GLU A 333 2.74 7.17 -25.39
C GLU A 333 3.50 7.35 -24.07
N LEU A 334 4.38 8.34 -23.92
CA LEU A 334 5.26 8.52 -22.77
C LEU A 334 4.48 8.49 -21.43
N ALA A 335 3.46 9.32 -21.30
CA ALA A 335 2.64 9.41 -20.08
C ALA A 335 1.89 8.09 -19.80
N SER A 336 1.35 7.43 -20.81
CA SER A 336 0.65 6.14 -20.64
C SER A 336 1.60 5.02 -20.25
N ARG A 337 2.85 5.05 -20.73
CA ARG A 337 3.92 4.12 -20.33
C ARG A 337 4.36 4.36 -18.88
N ALA A 338 4.51 5.62 -18.50
CA ALA A 338 4.85 5.98 -17.12
C ALA A 338 3.77 5.57 -16.12
N ARG A 339 2.48 5.68 -16.48
CA ARG A 339 1.34 5.23 -15.66
C ARG A 339 1.09 3.72 -15.69
N ILE A 340 1.60 3.03 -16.72
CA ILE A 340 1.28 1.62 -17.01
C ILE A 340 -0.23 1.46 -17.27
N ASP A 341 -0.79 2.27 -18.16
CA ASP A 341 -2.22 2.22 -18.50
C ASP A 341 -2.65 0.84 -19.01
N ALA A 342 -1.74 0.16 -19.73
CA ALA A 342 -1.94 -1.24 -20.13
C ALA A 342 -0.60 -2.00 -20.18
N ILE A 343 -0.52 -3.09 -19.46
CA ILE A 343 0.71 -3.93 -19.45
C ILE A 343 1.07 -4.47 -20.84
N ARG A 344 0.07 -4.70 -21.72
CA ARG A 344 0.29 -5.18 -23.10
C ARG A 344 1.15 -4.22 -23.91
N ASP A 345 1.07 -2.94 -23.64
CA ASP A 345 1.83 -1.92 -24.37
C ASP A 345 3.33 -1.97 -24.03
N THR A 346 3.70 -2.64 -22.94
CA THR A 346 5.09 -2.86 -22.54
C THR A 346 5.74 -4.07 -23.23
N TRP A 347 4.96 -4.92 -23.91
CA TRP A 347 5.43 -6.20 -24.40
C TRP A 347 6.40 -6.07 -25.58
N LEU A 348 7.51 -6.82 -25.50
CA LEU A 348 8.49 -6.95 -26.55
C LEU A 348 8.23 -8.23 -27.38
N PRO A 349 8.38 -8.17 -28.71
CA PRO A 349 8.14 -9.36 -29.57
C PRO A 349 9.13 -10.50 -29.30
N THR A 350 10.28 -10.21 -28.72
CA THR A 350 11.39 -11.15 -28.51
C THR A 350 11.26 -11.95 -27.21
N THR A 351 10.36 -11.60 -26.30
CA THR A 351 10.23 -12.22 -24.99
C THR A 351 9.25 -13.38 -25.04
N ASP A 352 9.69 -14.56 -24.65
CA ASP A 352 8.80 -15.71 -24.41
C ASP A 352 8.19 -15.62 -23.00
N ARG A 353 7.10 -14.85 -22.90
CA ARG A 353 6.37 -14.64 -21.64
C ARG A 353 5.79 -15.91 -21.05
N ASN A 354 5.35 -16.84 -21.91
CA ASN A 354 4.80 -18.10 -21.44
C ASN A 354 5.88 -18.94 -20.73
N ALA A 355 7.08 -19.02 -21.30
CA ALA A 355 8.19 -19.70 -20.67
C ALA A 355 8.59 -19.06 -19.32
N LEU A 356 8.52 -17.72 -19.19
CA LEU A 356 8.78 -17.04 -17.92
C LEU A 356 7.69 -17.34 -16.89
N ILE A 357 6.42 -17.29 -17.27
CA ILE A 357 5.29 -17.64 -16.39
C ILE A 357 5.38 -19.11 -15.96
N GLU A 358 5.73 -20.03 -16.87
CA GLU A 358 5.94 -21.44 -16.55
C GLU A 358 7.05 -21.63 -15.51
N ARG A 359 8.18 -20.91 -15.60
CA ARG A 359 9.23 -20.93 -14.58
C ARG A 359 8.74 -20.48 -13.21
N ILE A 360 7.98 -19.38 -13.15
CA ILE A 360 7.38 -18.88 -11.90
C ILE A 360 6.43 -19.93 -11.30
N VAL A 361 5.62 -20.57 -12.14
CA VAL A 361 4.69 -21.62 -11.71
C VAL A 361 5.45 -22.87 -11.25
N ALA A 362 6.57 -23.21 -11.90
CA ALA A 362 7.39 -24.36 -11.54
C ALA A 362 8.01 -24.21 -10.13
N LEU A 363 8.37 -22.99 -9.71
CA LEU A 363 8.81 -22.73 -8.33
C LEU A 363 7.77 -23.14 -7.28
N LYS A 364 6.47 -23.13 -7.64
CA LYS A 364 5.40 -23.65 -6.77
C LYS A 364 5.41 -25.17 -6.63
N SER A 365 5.80 -25.88 -7.68
CA SER A 365 5.69 -27.35 -7.70
C SER A 365 6.79 -28.04 -6.90
N ASP A 366 7.96 -27.43 -6.80
CA ASP A 366 9.04 -27.97 -5.94
C ASP A 366 8.80 -27.69 -4.45
N ALA A 367 8.11 -26.60 -4.12
CA ALA A 367 7.77 -26.24 -2.73
C ALA A 367 6.49 -26.94 -2.21
N SER A 368 5.62 -27.47 -3.07
CA SER A 368 4.38 -28.11 -2.63
C SER A 368 3.75 -29.06 -3.65
N GLN A 369 4.09 -30.33 -3.58
CA GLN A 369 3.17 -31.39 -4.02
C GLN A 369 2.00 -31.60 -3.03
N ARG A 370 1.90 -30.80 -1.98
CA ARG A 370 0.80 -30.86 -0.99
C ARG A 370 0.01 -29.55 -1.02
N PRO A 371 -1.32 -29.63 -1.00
CA PRO A 371 -2.13 -28.41 -0.88
C PRO A 371 -1.79 -27.72 0.43
N VAL A 372 -1.45 -26.44 0.36
CA VAL A 372 -1.20 -25.62 1.54
C VAL A 372 -2.51 -25.44 2.31
N GLN A 373 -2.57 -25.96 3.52
CA GLN A 373 -3.75 -25.86 4.39
C GLN A 373 -3.70 -24.60 5.26
N PHE A 374 -2.49 -24.17 5.63
CA PHE A 374 -2.20 -22.96 6.42
C PHE A 374 -0.73 -22.57 6.21
N SER A 375 -0.32 -21.44 6.78
CA SER A 375 1.09 -21.03 6.87
C SER A 375 1.40 -20.69 8.33
N LEU A 376 2.33 -21.44 8.94
CA LEU A 376 2.78 -21.21 10.29
C LEU A 376 4.31 -21.30 10.34
N SER A 377 4.97 -20.20 10.64
CA SER A 377 6.41 -20.22 10.89
C SER A 377 6.70 -20.72 12.31
N VAL A 378 7.55 -21.75 12.39
CA VAL A 378 8.02 -22.31 13.66
C VAL A 378 9.50 -21.96 13.81
N PRO A 379 9.88 -21.09 14.77
CA PRO A 379 11.25 -20.64 14.95
C PRO A 379 12.25 -21.78 15.04
N GLY A 380 13.28 -21.73 14.19
CA GLY A 380 14.31 -22.78 14.12
C GLY A 380 13.90 -24.04 13.35
N ARG A 381 12.70 -24.08 12.74
CA ARG A 381 12.19 -25.26 12.01
C ARG A 381 11.58 -24.94 10.64
N GLY A 382 11.38 -23.66 10.30
CA GLY A 382 10.84 -23.23 9.03
C GLY A 382 9.31 -23.07 9.01
N VAL A 383 8.73 -22.94 7.83
CA VAL A 383 7.29 -22.74 7.63
C VAL A 383 6.57 -24.07 7.48
N TYR A 384 5.58 -24.29 8.33
CA TYR A 384 4.68 -25.43 8.30
C TYR A 384 3.45 -25.05 7.49
N THR A 385 3.09 -25.90 6.52
CA THR A 385 1.99 -25.66 5.59
C THR A 385 0.89 -26.71 5.68
N ASN A 386 1.15 -27.78 6.41
CA ASN A 386 0.25 -28.93 6.54
C ASN A 386 0.32 -29.50 7.97
N TYR A 387 -0.76 -30.16 8.39
CA TYR A 387 -0.80 -30.79 9.70
C TYR A 387 0.24 -31.89 9.89
N GLU A 388 0.70 -32.52 8.81
CA GLU A 388 1.76 -33.55 8.82
C GLU A 388 3.15 -32.97 9.10
N ASP A 389 3.36 -31.66 8.94
CA ASP A 389 4.63 -30.99 9.22
C ASP A 389 4.94 -30.98 10.73
N PHE A 390 3.90 -31.06 11.59
CA PHE A 390 4.07 -31.08 13.04
C PHE A 390 4.65 -32.42 13.53
N ARG A 391 5.70 -32.32 14.32
CA ARG A 391 6.38 -33.46 14.94
C ARG A 391 5.64 -33.94 16.18
N THR A 392 5.03 -33.00 16.93
CA THR A 392 4.31 -33.34 18.16
C THR A 392 2.81 -33.44 17.88
N PRO A 393 2.14 -34.52 18.33
CA PRO A 393 0.69 -34.64 18.21
C PRO A 393 -0.07 -33.49 18.93
N ALA A 394 0.51 -32.98 20.01
CA ALA A 394 -0.08 -31.88 20.78
C ALA A 394 -0.11 -30.57 19.97
N ALA A 395 0.98 -30.20 19.31
CA ALA A 395 1.03 -29.02 18.45
C ALA A 395 0.10 -29.15 17.25
N ARG A 396 0.04 -30.34 16.63
CA ARG A 396 -0.91 -30.62 15.53
C ARG A 396 -2.36 -30.41 15.98
N GLN A 397 -2.74 -30.91 17.14
CA GLN A 397 -4.08 -30.75 17.69
C GLN A 397 -4.38 -29.29 18.05
N ALA A 398 -3.41 -28.59 18.63
CA ALA A 398 -3.52 -27.16 18.93
C ALA A 398 -3.70 -26.34 17.64
N MET A 399 -3.01 -26.69 16.54
CA MET A 399 -3.18 -26.05 15.24
C MET A 399 -4.59 -26.28 14.67
N HIS A 400 -5.17 -27.47 14.78
CA HIS A 400 -6.57 -27.67 14.40
C HIS A 400 -7.50 -26.72 15.17
N SER A 401 -7.32 -26.63 16.49
CA SER A 401 -8.13 -25.73 17.32
C SER A 401 -7.93 -24.26 16.92
N TYR A 402 -6.71 -23.85 16.63
CA TYR A 402 -6.40 -22.51 16.14
C TYR A 402 -7.13 -22.19 14.83
N MET A 403 -7.08 -23.09 13.85
CA MET A 403 -7.74 -22.88 12.56
C MET A 403 -9.27 -22.81 12.68
N ASP A 404 -9.89 -23.60 13.57
CA ASP A 404 -11.31 -23.54 13.86
C ASP A 404 -11.71 -22.19 14.51
N HIS A 405 -10.84 -21.62 15.35
CA HIS A 405 -11.08 -20.32 15.97
C HIS A 405 -10.87 -19.18 14.94
N LEU A 406 -9.87 -19.29 14.08
CA LEU A 406 -9.61 -18.35 13.01
C LEU A 406 -10.79 -18.28 12.02
N GLU A 407 -11.36 -19.41 11.67
CA GLU A 407 -12.55 -19.43 10.80
C GLU A 407 -13.76 -18.76 11.46
N ARG A 408 -13.96 -18.99 12.77
CA ARG A 408 -15.03 -18.31 13.53
C ARG A 408 -14.79 -16.80 13.63
N PHE A 409 -13.57 -16.40 13.85
CA PHE A 409 -13.16 -14.99 13.88
C PHE A 409 -13.43 -14.31 12.53
N ASN A 410 -13.04 -14.94 11.43
CA ASN A 410 -13.28 -14.39 10.09
C ASN A 410 -14.78 -14.28 9.76
N ARG A 411 -15.59 -15.23 10.17
CA ARG A 411 -17.06 -15.15 10.04
C ARG A 411 -17.65 -14.01 10.89
N ALA A 412 -17.19 -13.85 12.12
CA ALA A 412 -17.62 -12.76 12.99
C ALA A 412 -17.21 -11.39 12.45
N LYS A 413 -16.00 -11.27 11.90
CA LYS A 413 -15.49 -10.07 11.23
C LYS A 413 -16.35 -9.69 10.02
N ALA A 414 -16.70 -10.67 9.18
CA ALA A 414 -17.60 -10.45 8.05
C ALA A 414 -19.01 -9.99 8.51
N SER A 415 -19.55 -10.65 9.54
CA SER A 415 -20.85 -10.25 10.11
C SER A 415 -20.85 -8.83 10.69
N LEU A 416 -19.74 -8.41 11.32
CA LEU A 416 -19.59 -7.03 11.81
C LEU A 416 -19.57 -6.03 10.64
N ALA A 417 -18.87 -6.35 9.55
CA ALA A 417 -18.87 -5.51 8.36
C ALA A 417 -20.30 -5.35 7.77
N ASP A 418 -21.07 -6.44 7.71
CA ASP A 418 -22.48 -6.39 7.28
C ASP A 418 -23.35 -5.53 8.22
N MET A 419 -23.16 -5.66 9.56
CA MET A 419 -23.89 -4.85 10.53
C MET A 419 -23.54 -3.36 10.42
N ARG A 420 -22.28 -3.03 10.20
CA ARG A 420 -21.82 -1.65 9.96
C ARG A 420 -22.41 -1.08 8.66
N ALA A 421 -22.43 -1.86 7.59
CA ALA A 421 -23.03 -1.47 6.32
C ALA A 421 -24.55 -1.20 6.46
N ASP A 422 -25.26 -2.01 7.24
CA ASP A 422 -26.71 -1.81 7.52
C ASP A 422 -26.96 -0.60 8.44
N TYR A 423 -26.07 -0.37 9.40
CA TYR A 423 -26.11 0.83 10.24
C TYR A 423 -25.92 2.11 9.41
N ALA A 424 -24.97 2.09 8.47
CA ALA A 424 -24.71 3.18 7.54
C ALA A 424 -25.93 3.50 6.63
N LYS A 425 -26.72 2.47 6.29
CA LYS A 425 -28.00 2.63 5.53
C LYS A 425 -29.17 3.16 6.39
N GLY A 426 -28.91 3.53 7.64
CA GLY A 426 -29.89 4.19 8.52
C GLY A 426 -30.55 3.27 9.55
N ASN A 427 -30.16 2.01 9.67
CA ASN A 427 -30.65 1.11 10.72
C ASN A 427 -29.89 1.32 12.05
N ARG A 428 -30.16 2.42 12.73
CA ARG A 428 -29.45 2.83 13.97
C ARG A 428 -29.78 1.94 15.21
N SER A 429 -30.66 0.96 15.10
CA SER A 429 -30.96 0.04 16.21
C SER A 429 -29.82 -0.94 16.51
N SER A 430 -28.78 -0.99 15.66
CA SER A 430 -27.68 -1.95 15.74
C SER A 430 -26.44 -1.39 16.46
N ALA A 431 -26.42 -0.13 16.93
CA ALA A 431 -25.25 0.50 17.52
C ALA A 431 -24.64 -0.32 18.68
N ASP A 432 -25.47 -0.69 19.65
CA ASP A 432 -25.04 -1.48 20.82
C ASP A 432 -24.55 -2.89 20.43
N LEU A 433 -25.09 -3.45 19.34
CA LEU A 433 -24.68 -4.76 18.82
C LEU A 433 -23.33 -4.68 18.10
N ILE A 434 -23.07 -3.57 17.40
CA ILE A 434 -21.79 -3.30 16.74
C ILE A 434 -20.71 -3.16 17.81
N GLU A 435 -20.92 -2.33 18.85
CA GLU A 435 -19.96 -2.16 19.94
C GLU A 435 -19.66 -3.49 20.67
N GLN A 436 -20.68 -4.30 20.92
CA GLN A 436 -20.50 -5.62 21.49
C GLN A 436 -19.71 -6.57 20.57
N ALA A 437 -19.99 -6.55 19.27
CA ALA A 437 -19.30 -7.38 18.28
C ALA A 437 -17.83 -6.96 18.14
N GLU A 438 -17.51 -5.66 18.19
CA GLU A 438 -16.15 -5.13 18.20
C GLU A 438 -15.37 -5.61 19.41
N ALA A 439 -15.94 -5.45 20.62
CA ALA A 439 -15.30 -5.94 21.85
C ALA A 439 -15.06 -7.46 21.82
N GLN A 440 -16.00 -8.23 21.25
CA GLN A 440 -15.86 -9.68 21.09
C GLN A 440 -14.76 -10.03 20.07
N LEU A 441 -14.63 -9.29 18.98
CA LEU A 441 -13.56 -9.49 17.98
C LEU A 441 -12.19 -9.16 18.54
N ASP A 442 -12.05 -8.10 19.34
CA ASP A 442 -10.79 -7.76 19.97
C ASP A 442 -10.36 -8.84 20.99
N ALA A 443 -11.30 -9.36 21.78
CA ALA A 443 -11.03 -10.49 22.68
C ALA A 443 -10.62 -11.76 21.89
N ALA A 444 -11.33 -12.08 20.81
CA ALA A 444 -11.03 -13.24 19.99
C ALA A 444 -9.66 -13.10 19.26
N ARG A 445 -9.27 -11.88 18.88
CA ARG A 445 -7.93 -11.61 18.30
C ARG A 445 -6.83 -11.90 19.31
N ALA A 446 -6.99 -11.46 20.56
CA ALA A 446 -6.03 -11.75 21.61
C ALA A 446 -5.92 -13.27 21.91
N GLU A 447 -7.07 -13.97 21.91
CA GLU A 447 -7.14 -15.43 22.07
C GLU A 447 -6.41 -16.16 20.91
N LEU A 448 -6.64 -15.75 19.66
CA LEU A 448 -5.95 -16.31 18.49
C LEU A 448 -4.43 -16.14 18.58
N THR A 449 -3.98 -14.98 19.03
CA THR A 449 -2.55 -14.74 19.24
C THR A 449 -1.95 -15.68 20.30
N ALA A 450 -2.65 -15.88 21.41
CA ALA A 450 -2.23 -16.82 22.45
C ALA A 450 -2.20 -18.26 21.91
N MET A 451 -3.26 -18.70 21.22
CA MET A 451 -3.33 -20.04 20.63
C MET A 451 -2.21 -20.30 19.62
N ARG A 452 -1.89 -19.32 18.77
CA ARG A 452 -0.77 -19.44 17.82
C ARG A 452 0.57 -19.64 18.54
N ASN A 453 0.81 -18.88 19.60
CA ASN A 453 2.03 -19.02 20.42
C ASN A 453 2.07 -20.36 21.14
N ASP A 454 0.95 -20.88 21.60
CA ASP A 454 0.84 -22.22 22.19
C ASP A 454 1.22 -23.31 21.18
N VAL A 455 0.73 -23.22 19.93
CA VAL A 455 1.12 -24.16 18.85
C VAL A 455 2.63 -24.17 18.66
N ILE A 456 3.24 -22.97 18.56
CA ILE A 456 4.70 -22.83 18.39
C ILE A 456 5.46 -23.39 19.62
N THR A 457 4.95 -23.14 20.81
CA THR A 457 5.60 -23.63 22.05
C THR A 457 5.54 -25.15 22.16
N LEU A 458 4.42 -25.75 21.78
CA LEU A 458 4.24 -27.20 21.80
C LEU A 458 5.06 -27.93 20.71
N GLU A 459 5.47 -27.21 19.67
CA GLU A 459 6.27 -27.76 18.57
C GLU A 459 7.78 -27.55 18.77
N ARG A 460 8.21 -26.66 19.65
CA ARG A 460 9.62 -26.44 19.98
C ARG A 460 10.19 -27.60 20.76
#